data_469dcdba6764dcf897f1919a7da5d7c6
#
_entry.id   469dcdba6764dcf897f1919a7da5d7c6
#
_cell.length_a   1.000
_cell.length_b   1.000
_cell.length_c   1.000
_cell.angle_alpha   90.00
_cell.angle_beta   90.00
_cell.angle_gamma   90.00
#
_symmetry.space_group_name_H-M   'P 1'
#
loop_
_entity.id
_entity.type
_entity.pdbx_description
1 polymer ?
#
loop_
_entity_poly.entity_id
_entity_poly.type
_entity_poly.pdbx_seq_one_letter_code
_entity_poly.pdbx_strand_id
1 'polypeptide(L)'
;LVLPVMTAIVESRSSIELDTRYQIGKENKSELDNRLFFDLINRKITQPEEAEYRTASLQWPSEPVRMIALSLETEKNSFLLEMKKEQQTKAISRILEKNHIRNAVICSKEMCFALMGISINDTLLDIIVNDMIQKTVEINNCACSAIISNPLSDYLKLADTYQKLKEGFHIRMIRKQQWQYIFLDELQYDRIMLHISKDTEVHQFIRCKLGPLVEYDRAHDTQLLETLEALIQNHNSRKLAAESLFLH
;
A
#
# COMPACT_ATOMS: atom_id res chain seq x y z
N LEU A 1 55.77 15.59 -10.16
CA LEU A 1 54.50 15.53 -10.92
C LEU A 1 53.81 14.14 -10.84
N VAL A 2 54.51 13.04 -10.51
CA VAL A 2 53.96 11.67 -10.46
C VAL A 2 53.25 11.37 -9.12
N LEU A 3 53.72 11.97 -7.99
CA LEU A 3 53.12 11.67 -6.67
C LEU A 3 51.68 12.14 -6.52
N PRO A 4 51.26 13.37 -6.91
CA PRO A 4 49.85 13.77 -6.74
C PRO A 4 48.87 12.98 -7.61
N VAL A 5 49.30 12.49 -8.76
CA VAL A 5 48.45 11.68 -9.63
C VAL A 5 48.24 10.28 -9.03
N MET A 6 49.27 9.67 -8.42
CA MET A 6 49.14 8.40 -7.72
C MET A 6 48.27 8.47 -6.49
N THR A 7 48.36 9.56 -5.72
CA THR A 7 47.47 9.79 -4.56
C THR A 7 46.02 9.92 -4.98
N ALA A 8 45.71 10.67 -6.04
CA ALA A 8 44.35 10.79 -6.57
C ALA A 8 43.78 9.49 -7.11
N ILE A 9 44.61 8.64 -7.72
CA ILE A 9 44.20 7.29 -8.18
C ILE A 9 43.91 6.38 -7.01
N VAL A 10 44.70 6.41 -5.95
CA VAL A 10 44.47 5.58 -4.74
C VAL A 10 43.22 6.03 -4.01
N GLU A 11 43.01 7.34 -3.85
CA GLU A 11 41.77 7.89 -3.24
C GLU A 11 40.53 7.55 -4.06
N SER A 12 40.60 7.65 -5.38
CA SER A 12 39.50 7.28 -6.26
C SER A 12 39.17 5.78 -6.20
N ARG A 13 40.19 4.90 -6.13
CA ARG A 13 39.98 3.46 -5.96
C ARG A 13 39.38 3.12 -4.61
N SER A 14 39.84 3.73 -3.53
CA SER A 14 39.30 3.48 -2.19
C SER A 14 37.84 3.97 -2.08
N SER A 15 37.51 5.08 -2.72
CA SER A 15 36.13 5.58 -2.80
C SER A 15 35.22 4.62 -3.59
N ILE A 16 35.69 4.11 -4.73
CA ILE A 16 34.95 3.13 -5.54
C ILE A 16 34.77 1.80 -4.79
N GLU A 17 35.78 1.32 -4.07
CA GLU A 17 35.68 0.10 -3.26
C GLU A 17 34.72 0.26 -2.08
N LEU A 18 34.72 1.42 -1.41
CA LEU A 18 33.77 1.75 -0.35
C LEU A 18 32.34 1.82 -0.88
N ASP A 19 32.13 2.49 -2.00
CA ASP A 19 30.83 2.56 -2.66
C ASP A 19 30.32 1.17 -3.09
N THR A 20 31.21 0.35 -3.64
CA THR A 20 30.86 -1.02 -4.04
C THR A 20 30.49 -1.90 -2.84
N ARG A 21 31.26 -1.83 -1.76
CA ARG A 21 30.94 -2.55 -0.50
C ARG A 21 29.63 -2.05 0.13
N TYR A 22 29.39 -0.75 0.07
CA TYR A 22 28.15 -0.15 0.57
C TYR A 22 26.93 -0.59 -0.26
N GLN A 23 27.05 -0.66 -1.59
CA GLN A 23 26.00 -1.14 -2.48
C GLN A 23 25.72 -2.65 -2.25
N ILE A 24 26.74 -3.49 -2.16
CA ILE A 24 26.60 -4.93 -1.85
C ILE A 24 25.94 -5.12 -0.48
N GLY A 25 26.33 -4.31 0.51
CA GLY A 25 25.69 -4.34 1.83
C GLY A 25 24.20 -3.94 1.80
N LYS A 26 23.82 -2.97 0.96
CA LYS A 26 22.42 -2.57 0.77
C LYS A 26 21.59 -3.60 0.01
N GLU A 27 22.16 -4.26 -1.00
CA GLU A 27 21.48 -5.33 -1.73
C GLU A 27 21.18 -6.52 -0.81
N ASN A 28 22.17 -6.95 -0.03
CA ASN A 28 21.99 -8.00 0.97
C ASN A 28 20.94 -7.59 2.04
N LYS A 29 20.93 -6.33 2.45
CA LYS A 29 19.94 -5.83 3.42
C LYS A 29 18.52 -5.89 2.83
N SER A 30 18.31 -5.47 1.59
CA SER A 30 16.99 -5.50 0.94
C SER A 30 16.41 -6.91 0.85
N GLU A 31 17.25 -7.92 0.55
CA GLU A 31 16.82 -9.32 0.54
C GLU A 31 16.44 -9.82 1.94
N LEU A 32 17.22 -9.46 2.95
CA LEU A 32 16.94 -9.81 4.34
C LEU A 32 15.68 -9.12 4.86
N ASP A 33 15.46 -7.84 4.52
CA ASP A 33 14.25 -7.10 4.84
C ASP A 33 13.02 -7.77 4.20
N ASN A 34 13.11 -8.14 2.93
CA ASN A 34 12.05 -8.87 2.23
C ASN A 34 11.76 -10.21 2.92
N ARG A 35 12.78 -10.99 3.24
CA ARG A 35 12.63 -12.29 3.89
C ARG A 35 11.97 -12.16 5.26
N LEU A 36 12.44 -11.23 6.10
CA LEU A 36 11.87 -10.98 7.41
C LEU A 36 10.40 -10.54 7.30
N PHE A 37 10.09 -9.62 6.39
CA PHE A 37 8.73 -9.17 6.14
C PHE A 37 7.80 -10.33 5.77
N PHE A 38 8.22 -11.18 4.82
CA PHE A 38 7.42 -12.33 4.41
C PHE A 38 7.31 -13.40 5.50
N ASP A 39 8.32 -13.58 6.35
CA ASP A 39 8.24 -14.49 7.50
C ASP A 39 7.22 -13.97 8.54
N LEU A 40 7.17 -12.66 8.78
CA LEU A 40 6.20 -12.03 9.68
C LEU A 40 4.77 -12.11 9.14
N ILE A 41 4.53 -11.72 7.88
CA ILE A 41 3.17 -11.72 7.32
C ILE A 41 2.61 -13.13 7.10
N ASN A 42 3.48 -14.13 6.93
CA ASN A 42 3.09 -15.54 6.85
C ASN A 42 3.05 -16.23 8.23
N ARG A 43 3.23 -15.47 9.33
CA ARG A 43 3.17 -15.96 10.70
C ARG A 43 4.15 -17.11 10.98
N LYS A 44 5.32 -17.12 10.32
CA LYS A 44 6.40 -18.07 10.61
C LYS A 44 7.15 -17.69 11.88
N ILE A 45 7.19 -16.39 12.20
CA ILE A 45 7.68 -15.86 13.46
C ILE A 45 6.49 -15.65 14.37
N THR A 46 6.46 -16.33 15.51
CA THR A 46 5.34 -16.31 16.46
C THR A 46 5.76 -15.83 17.85
N GLN A 47 7.07 -15.77 18.12
CA GLN A 47 7.60 -15.31 19.40
C GLN A 47 7.99 -13.84 19.33
N PRO A 48 7.50 -13.01 20.28
CA PRO A 48 7.82 -11.57 20.29
C PRO A 48 9.33 -11.31 20.36
N GLU A 49 10.06 -12.06 21.15
CA GLU A 49 11.50 -11.91 21.33
C GLU A 49 12.28 -12.18 20.04
N GLU A 50 11.82 -13.16 19.24
CA GLU A 50 12.41 -13.44 17.92
C GLU A 50 12.13 -12.30 16.95
N ALA A 51 10.90 -11.78 16.93
CA ALA A 51 10.52 -10.64 16.07
C ALA A 51 11.35 -9.41 16.42
N GLU A 52 11.46 -9.07 17.70
CA GLU A 52 12.25 -7.94 18.18
C GLU A 52 13.74 -8.09 17.84
N TYR A 53 14.33 -9.26 18.11
CA TYR A 53 15.73 -9.51 17.77
C TYR A 53 16.03 -9.38 16.29
N ARG A 54 15.18 -9.95 15.41
CA ARG A 54 15.40 -9.91 13.95
C ARG A 54 15.19 -8.51 13.38
N THR A 55 14.16 -7.79 13.83
CA THR A 55 13.91 -6.41 13.40
C THR A 55 15.00 -5.45 13.86
N ALA A 56 15.48 -5.60 15.09
CA ALA A 56 16.61 -4.82 15.61
C ALA A 56 17.90 -5.10 14.83
N SER A 57 18.18 -6.37 14.51
CA SER A 57 19.38 -6.78 13.74
C SER A 57 19.40 -6.15 12.34
N LEU A 58 18.25 -5.95 11.71
CA LEU A 58 18.11 -5.31 10.40
C LEU A 58 17.89 -3.79 10.51
N GLN A 59 17.97 -3.23 11.71
CA GLN A 59 17.77 -1.81 11.98
C GLN A 59 16.40 -1.28 11.51
N TRP A 60 15.36 -2.10 11.63
CA TRP A 60 14.01 -1.67 11.38
C TRP A 60 13.60 -0.57 12.37
N PRO A 61 12.55 0.25 12.09
CA PRO A 61 12.06 1.22 13.04
C PRO A 61 11.72 0.57 14.37
N SER A 62 12.00 1.25 15.49
CA SER A 62 11.50 0.80 16.79
C SER A 62 9.99 1.05 16.88
N GLU A 63 9.29 0.13 17.51
CA GLU A 63 7.85 0.24 17.75
C GLU A 63 7.50 1.45 18.65
N PRO A 64 6.34 2.07 18.45
CA PRO A 64 5.32 1.76 17.47
C PRO A 64 5.67 2.25 16.06
N VAL A 65 5.23 1.48 15.05
CA VAL A 65 5.49 1.78 13.63
C VAL A 65 4.20 1.96 12.85
N ARG A 66 4.26 2.67 11.72
CA ARG A 66 3.20 2.67 10.71
C ARG A 66 3.67 1.93 9.47
N MET A 67 2.75 1.26 8.80
CA MET A 67 2.97 0.69 7.47
C MET A 67 2.20 1.51 6.44
N ILE A 68 2.92 2.03 5.46
CA ILE A 68 2.34 2.68 4.28
C ILE A 68 2.41 1.67 3.14
N ALA A 69 1.27 1.35 2.57
CA ALA A 69 1.19 0.50 1.39
C ALA A 69 0.90 1.35 0.16
N LEU A 70 1.71 1.17 -0.88
CA LEU A 70 1.57 1.81 -2.19
C LEU A 70 1.14 0.75 -3.19
N SER A 71 0.04 0.94 -3.89
CA SER A 71 -0.44 0.06 -4.95
C SER A 71 -0.28 0.70 -6.30
N LEU A 72 0.22 -0.07 -7.24
CA LEU A 72 0.44 0.33 -8.63
C LEU A 72 -0.74 -0.17 -9.48
N GLU A 73 -1.31 0.72 -10.26
CA GLU A 73 -2.29 0.36 -11.30
C GLU A 73 -1.52 -0.03 -12.57
N THR A 74 -0.99 -1.26 -12.61
CA THR A 74 -0.16 -1.71 -13.73
C THR A 74 -0.89 -2.65 -14.66
N GLU A 75 -0.73 -2.44 -15.98
CA GLU A 75 -0.90 -3.50 -16.97
C GLU A 75 0.25 -4.51 -16.84
N LYS A 76 -0.09 -5.80 -16.94
CA LYS A 76 0.74 -6.97 -16.56
C LYS A 76 2.01 -7.17 -17.40
N ASN A 77 3.02 -6.34 -17.27
CA ASN A 77 4.32 -6.60 -17.92
C ASN A 77 5.39 -6.91 -16.86
N SER A 78 5.58 -8.21 -16.55
CA SER A 78 6.29 -8.69 -15.36
C SER A 78 7.80 -8.38 -15.30
N PHE A 79 8.50 -8.31 -16.43
CA PHE A 79 9.95 -8.10 -16.47
C PHE A 79 10.36 -6.67 -16.12
N LEU A 80 9.68 -5.68 -16.69
CA LEU A 80 9.91 -4.26 -16.39
C LEU A 80 9.59 -3.93 -14.92
N LEU A 81 8.62 -4.61 -14.33
CA LEU A 81 8.26 -4.44 -12.93
C LEU A 81 9.40 -4.85 -11.97
N GLU A 82 10.15 -5.89 -12.26
CA GLU A 82 11.25 -6.33 -11.38
C GLU A 82 12.43 -5.35 -11.37
N MET A 83 12.82 -4.81 -12.52
CA MET A 83 13.83 -3.76 -12.58
C MET A 83 13.41 -2.48 -11.87
N LYS A 84 12.14 -2.12 -11.96
CA LYS A 84 11.58 -0.92 -11.34
C LYS A 84 11.41 -1.04 -9.83
N LYS A 85 11.23 -2.26 -9.29
CA LYS A 85 11.13 -2.48 -7.83
C LYS A 85 12.34 -1.98 -7.07
N GLU A 86 13.53 -2.31 -7.53
CA GLU A 86 14.75 -1.88 -6.88
C GLU A 86 14.89 -0.36 -6.89
N GLN A 87 14.58 0.27 -8.04
CA GLN A 87 14.57 1.73 -8.16
C GLN A 87 13.54 2.36 -7.22
N GLN A 88 12.35 1.77 -7.11
CA GLN A 88 11.29 2.25 -6.23
C GLN A 88 11.67 2.08 -4.76
N THR A 89 12.21 0.93 -4.36
CA THR A 89 12.72 0.70 -3.00
C THR A 89 13.76 1.73 -2.63
N LYS A 90 14.76 1.94 -3.48
CA LYS A 90 15.83 2.94 -3.26
C LYS A 90 15.28 4.37 -3.18
N ALA A 91 14.31 4.70 -4.03
CA ALA A 91 13.72 6.04 -4.06
C ALA A 91 12.91 6.34 -2.79
N ILE A 92 12.06 5.40 -2.36
CA ILE A 92 11.26 5.55 -1.14
C ILE A 92 12.16 5.60 0.09
N SER A 93 13.16 4.72 0.21
CA SER A 93 14.12 4.75 1.31
C SER A 93 14.83 6.11 1.39
N ARG A 94 15.25 6.69 0.25
CA ARG A 94 15.89 8.02 0.21
C ARG A 94 14.97 9.15 0.69
N ILE A 95 13.67 9.10 0.36
CA ILE A 95 12.68 10.07 0.85
C ILE A 95 12.62 10.02 2.37
N LEU A 96 12.57 8.82 2.95
CA LEU A 96 12.51 8.63 4.39
C LEU A 96 13.84 9.00 5.08
N GLU A 97 14.97 8.56 4.54
CA GLU A 97 16.31 8.87 5.05
C GLU A 97 16.60 10.39 5.04
N LYS A 98 16.16 11.12 3.99
CA LYS A 98 16.28 12.58 3.91
C LYS A 98 15.54 13.30 5.04
N ASN A 99 14.48 12.71 5.52
CA ASN A 99 13.70 13.21 6.65
C ASN A 99 14.13 12.60 8.00
N HIS A 100 15.30 11.95 8.06
CA HIS A 100 15.85 11.28 9.24
C HIS A 100 14.94 10.21 9.85
N ILE A 101 14.16 9.53 9.02
CA ILE A 101 13.21 8.50 9.46
C ILE A 101 13.84 7.13 9.24
N ARG A 102 13.94 6.35 10.34
CA ARG A 102 14.26 4.93 10.23
C ARG A 102 13.16 4.21 9.48
N ASN A 103 13.54 3.36 8.53
CA ASN A 103 12.58 2.72 7.66
C ASN A 103 13.04 1.31 7.25
N ALA A 104 12.04 0.51 6.83
CA ALA A 104 12.24 -0.68 6.03
C ALA A 104 11.28 -0.62 4.85
N VAL A 105 11.81 -0.73 3.63
CA VAL A 105 11.01 -0.65 2.41
C VAL A 105 11.07 -1.95 1.67
N ILE A 106 9.90 -2.55 1.45
CA ILE A 106 9.70 -3.86 0.84
C ILE A 106 8.80 -3.70 -0.38
N CYS A 107 9.27 -4.04 -1.56
CA CYS A 107 8.46 -4.01 -2.77
C CYS A 107 8.17 -5.43 -3.28
N SER A 108 6.88 -5.76 -3.39
CA SER A 108 6.37 -6.96 -4.04
C SER A 108 5.99 -6.68 -5.51
N LYS A 109 5.37 -7.64 -6.20
CA LYS A 109 4.99 -7.47 -7.63
C LYS A 109 4.00 -6.34 -7.88
N GLU A 110 3.06 -6.13 -6.96
CA GLU A 110 1.93 -5.21 -7.16
C GLU A 110 1.91 -4.07 -6.12
N MET A 111 2.67 -4.22 -5.03
CA MET A 111 2.61 -3.32 -3.90
C MET A 111 4.00 -3.06 -3.33
N CYS A 112 4.22 -1.84 -2.86
CA CYS A 112 5.38 -1.49 -2.08
C CYS A 112 4.93 -1.09 -0.66
N PHE A 113 5.66 -1.56 0.34
CA PHE A 113 5.39 -1.30 1.75
C PHE A 113 6.55 -0.54 2.35
N ALA A 114 6.25 0.55 3.05
CA ALA A 114 7.21 1.29 3.84
C ALA A 114 6.81 1.21 5.32
N LEU A 115 7.69 0.65 6.12
CA LEU A 115 7.58 0.65 7.58
C LEU A 115 8.36 1.84 8.13
N MET A 116 7.74 2.64 8.98
CA MET A 116 8.34 3.85 9.56
C MET A 116 7.86 4.09 10.98
N GLY A 117 8.72 4.72 11.82
CA GLY A 117 8.33 5.12 13.17
C GLY A 117 7.24 6.20 13.17
N ILE A 118 6.43 6.26 14.23
CA ILE A 118 5.29 7.18 14.34
C ILE A 118 5.63 8.58 14.88
N SER A 119 6.89 8.86 15.18
CA SER A 119 7.32 10.13 15.79
C SER A 119 7.21 11.35 14.86
N ILE A 120 6.33 11.30 13.88
CA ILE A 120 6.17 12.28 12.82
C ILE A 120 4.82 12.95 12.99
N ASN A 121 4.76 14.28 12.85
CA ASN A 121 3.52 15.01 12.82
C ASN A 121 2.76 14.77 11.51
N ASP A 122 1.45 14.96 11.53
CA ASP A 122 0.58 14.67 10.39
C ASP A 122 0.97 15.48 9.13
N THR A 123 1.40 16.73 9.29
CA THR A 123 1.83 17.57 8.16
C THR A 123 3.07 16.99 7.44
N LEU A 124 4.04 16.49 8.20
CA LEU A 124 5.22 15.86 7.60
C LEU A 124 4.87 14.50 6.98
N LEU A 125 3.95 13.76 7.60
CA LEU A 125 3.45 12.50 7.05
C LEU A 125 2.79 12.73 5.69
N ASP A 126 1.93 13.75 5.56
CA ASP A 126 1.29 14.12 4.30
C ASP A 126 2.30 14.45 3.19
N ILE A 127 3.32 15.23 3.51
CA ILE A 127 4.39 15.56 2.56
C ILE A 127 5.12 14.30 2.11
N ILE A 128 5.51 13.44 3.04
CA ILE A 128 6.24 12.21 2.75
C ILE A 128 5.42 11.26 1.88
N VAL A 129 4.15 11.07 2.22
CA VAL A 129 3.25 10.16 1.47
C VAL A 129 3.06 10.68 0.03
N ASN A 130 2.84 11.99 -0.13
CA ASN A 130 2.72 12.60 -1.46
C ASN A 130 4.02 12.45 -2.28
N ASP A 131 5.19 12.70 -1.68
CA ASP A 131 6.49 12.51 -2.33
C ASP A 131 6.69 11.05 -2.76
N MET A 132 6.32 10.09 -1.90
CA MET A 132 6.39 8.67 -2.22
C MET A 132 5.49 8.29 -3.40
N ILE A 133 4.25 8.79 -3.42
CA ILE A 133 3.30 8.54 -4.50
C ILE A 133 3.83 9.14 -5.81
N GLN A 134 4.22 10.42 -5.81
CA GLN A 134 4.74 11.09 -6.99
C GLN A 134 5.97 10.36 -7.55
N LYS A 135 6.90 9.99 -6.68
CA LYS A 135 8.10 9.28 -7.11
C LYS A 135 7.81 7.90 -7.65
N THR A 136 6.82 7.22 -7.08
CA THR A 136 6.34 5.91 -7.55
C THR A 136 5.70 6.04 -8.94
N VAL A 137 4.88 7.08 -9.16
CA VAL A 137 4.27 7.38 -10.47
C VAL A 137 5.35 7.68 -11.51
N GLU A 138 6.35 8.51 -11.20
CA GLU A 138 7.47 8.82 -12.09
C GLU A 138 8.24 7.57 -12.54
N ILE A 139 8.56 6.68 -11.59
CA ILE A 139 9.34 5.46 -11.87
C ILE A 139 8.53 4.48 -12.72
N ASN A 140 7.25 4.30 -12.40
CA ASN A 140 6.43 3.24 -12.99
C ASN A 140 5.61 3.71 -14.19
N ASN A 141 5.45 5.02 -14.37
CA ASN A 141 4.60 5.64 -15.39
C ASN A 141 3.15 5.11 -15.35
N CYS A 142 2.62 4.94 -14.14
CA CYS A 142 1.26 4.49 -13.89
C CYS A 142 0.69 5.14 -12.63
N ALA A 143 -0.63 5.17 -12.51
CA ALA A 143 -1.29 5.69 -11.32
C ALA A 143 -0.90 4.89 -10.08
N CYS A 144 -0.75 5.58 -8.96
CA CYS A 144 -0.41 5.01 -7.66
C CYS A 144 -1.32 5.60 -6.59
N SER A 145 -1.73 4.75 -5.68
CA SER A 145 -2.46 5.16 -4.48
C SER A 145 -1.84 4.55 -3.23
N ALA A 146 -2.05 5.18 -2.09
CA ALA A 146 -1.50 4.71 -0.83
C ALA A 146 -2.57 4.51 0.25
N ILE A 147 -2.34 3.54 1.14
CA ILE A 147 -3.10 3.37 2.38
C ILE A 147 -2.13 3.40 3.55
N ILE A 148 -2.45 4.21 4.54
CA ILE A 148 -1.65 4.40 5.75
C ILE A 148 -2.28 3.59 6.87
N SER A 149 -1.52 2.68 7.49
CA SER A 149 -2.02 1.87 8.62
C SER A 149 -2.14 2.70 9.89
N ASN A 150 -2.92 2.17 10.84
CA ASN A 150 -2.82 2.58 12.23
C ASN A 150 -1.44 2.22 12.80
N PRO A 151 -1.01 2.87 13.88
CA PRO A 151 0.20 2.50 14.59
C PRO A 151 0.16 1.03 15.04
N LEU A 152 1.24 0.30 14.76
CA LEU A 152 1.46 -1.05 15.24
C LEU A 152 2.37 -0.99 16.46
N SER A 153 1.91 -1.54 17.58
CA SER A 153 2.67 -1.66 18.80
C SER A 153 3.55 -2.93 18.84
N ASP A 154 3.42 -3.80 17.83
CA ASP A 154 4.06 -5.11 17.80
C ASP A 154 4.15 -5.58 16.33
N TYR A 155 5.32 -6.04 15.92
CA TYR A 155 5.56 -6.58 14.58
C TYR A 155 4.80 -7.88 14.29
N LEU A 156 4.39 -8.64 15.30
CA LEU A 156 3.54 -9.82 15.10
C LEU A 156 2.15 -9.47 14.56
N LYS A 157 1.70 -8.22 14.73
CA LYS A 157 0.45 -7.70 14.15
C LYS A 157 0.59 -7.30 12.67
N LEU A 158 1.80 -7.41 12.11
CA LEU A 158 2.06 -7.03 10.72
C LEU A 158 1.23 -7.85 9.74
N ALA A 159 1.01 -9.14 10.01
CA ALA A 159 0.19 -10.02 9.19
C ALA A 159 -1.26 -9.52 9.06
N ASP A 160 -1.87 -9.15 10.19
CA ASP A 160 -3.24 -8.64 10.22
C ASP A 160 -3.35 -7.28 9.51
N THR A 161 -2.36 -6.42 9.74
CA THR A 161 -2.30 -5.10 9.09
C THR A 161 -2.11 -5.24 7.58
N TYR A 162 -1.25 -6.14 7.14
CA TYR A 162 -1.05 -6.44 5.72
C TYR A 162 -2.35 -6.88 5.03
N GLN A 163 -3.13 -7.77 5.66
CA GLN A 163 -4.42 -8.20 5.13
C GLN A 163 -5.43 -7.05 5.07
N LYS A 164 -5.48 -6.23 6.11
CA LYS A 164 -6.36 -5.04 6.16
C LYS A 164 -6.04 -4.03 5.05
N LEU A 165 -4.76 -3.80 4.77
CA LEU A 165 -4.34 -2.92 3.68
C LEU A 165 -4.71 -3.48 2.30
N LYS A 166 -4.55 -4.79 2.08
CA LYS A 166 -5.02 -5.45 0.85
C LYS A 166 -6.53 -5.33 0.66
N GLU A 167 -7.31 -5.54 1.72
CA GLU A 167 -8.76 -5.33 1.71
C GLU A 167 -9.10 -3.88 1.33
N GLY A 168 -8.36 -2.89 1.85
CA GLY A 168 -8.56 -1.48 1.52
C GLY A 168 -8.41 -1.20 0.02
N PHE A 169 -7.39 -1.73 -0.63
CA PHE A 169 -7.23 -1.59 -2.09
C PHE A 169 -8.32 -2.34 -2.87
N HIS A 170 -8.78 -3.48 -2.37
CA HIS A 170 -9.90 -4.19 -2.97
C HIS A 170 -11.21 -3.37 -2.90
N ILE A 171 -11.47 -2.72 -1.76
CA ILE A 171 -12.60 -1.80 -1.57
C ILE A 171 -12.52 -0.63 -2.56
N ARG A 172 -11.33 -0.03 -2.72
CA ARG A 172 -11.09 1.04 -3.69
C ARG A 172 -11.50 0.62 -5.09
N MET A 173 -11.12 -0.58 -5.51
CA MET A 173 -11.48 -1.14 -6.82
C MET A 173 -12.99 -1.33 -6.97
N ILE A 174 -13.65 -1.97 -6.00
CA ILE A 174 -15.09 -2.24 -6.04
C ILE A 174 -15.90 -0.94 -6.09
N ARG A 175 -15.54 0.03 -5.27
CA ARG A 175 -16.26 1.31 -5.16
C ARG A 175 -15.85 2.34 -6.20
N LYS A 176 -14.86 2.05 -7.04
CA LYS A 176 -14.29 2.98 -8.03
C LYS A 176 -13.89 4.33 -7.41
N GLN A 177 -13.44 4.29 -6.13
CA GLN A 177 -13.03 5.49 -5.40
C GLN A 177 -11.71 6.03 -5.96
N GLN A 178 -11.63 7.37 -6.10
CA GLN A 178 -10.46 8.06 -6.63
C GLN A 178 -9.81 8.91 -5.54
N TRP A 179 -9.21 8.28 -4.54
CA TRP A 179 -8.37 8.97 -3.58
C TRP A 179 -6.89 8.69 -3.88
N GLN A 180 -6.04 9.66 -3.59
CA GLN A 180 -4.60 9.52 -3.75
C GLN A 180 -4.00 8.72 -2.60
N TYR A 181 -4.39 9.04 -1.35
CA TYR A 181 -4.14 8.20 -0.19
C TYR A 181 -5.30 8.31 0.81
N ILE A 182 -5.37 7.36 1.74
CA ILE A 182 -6.38 7.27 2.78
C ILE A 182 -5.80 6.59 4.02
N PHE A 183 -6.31 6.92 5.19
CA PHE A 183 -6.01 6.17 6.40
C PHE A 183 -6.89 4.93 6.50
N LEU A 184 -6.32 3.85 7.01
CA LEU A 184 -7.01 2.55 7.12
C LEU A 184 -8.28 2.63 8.00
N ASP A 185 -8.31 3.55 8.98
CA ASP A 185 -9.47 3.79 9.83
C ASP A 185 -10.68 4.30 9.05
N GLU A 186 -10.46 5.11 8.04
CA GLU A 186 -11.54 5.65 7.20
C GLU A 186 -12.24 4.55 6.40
N LEU A 187 -11.56 3.42 6.17
CA LEU A 187 -12.12 2.25 5.48
C LEU A 187 -12.76 1.22 6.43
N GLN A 188 -12.86 1.51 7.73
CA GLN A 188 -13.33 0.53 8.71
C GLN A 188 -14.75 0.05 8.41
N TYR A 189 -15.68 0.95 8.11
CA TYR A 189 -17.05 0.60 7.74
C TYR A 189 -17.09 -0.26 6.49
N ASP A 190 -16.35 0.11 5.45
CA ASP A 190 -16.32 -0.60 4.19
C ASP A 190 -15.75 -2.02 4.33
N ARG A 191 -14.75 -2.18 5.19
CA ARG A 191 -14.18 -3.49 5.51
C ARG A 191 -15.17 -4.38 6.26
N ILE A 192 -15.94 -3.82 7.21
CA ILE A 192 -17.01 -4.56 7.87
C ILE A 192 -18.03 -5.01 6.84
N MET A 193 -18.47 -4.13 5.94
CA MET A 193 -19.40 -4.48 4.86
C MET A 193 -18.83 -5.56 3.93
N LEU A 194 -17.54 -5.48 3.60
CA LEU A 194 -16.85 -6.50 2.79
C LEU A 194 -16.84 -7.88 3.49
N HIS A 195 -16.65 -7.93 4.80
CA HIS A 195 -16.70 -9.17 5.56
C HIS A 195 -18.13 -9.74 5.63
N ILE A 196 -19.10 -8.89 5.94
CA ILE A 196 -20.52 -9.27 5.98
C ILE A 196 -20.99 -9.77 4.60
N SER A 197 -20.55 -9.13 3.52
CA SER A 197 -20.93 -9.52 2.17
C SER A 197 -20.46 -10.91 1.74
N LYS A 198 -19.53 -11.53 2.47
CA LYS A 198 -19.07 -12.92 2.21
C LYS A 198 -19.93 -13.98 2.91
N ASP A 199 -20.83 -13.55 3.78
CA ASP A 199 -21.70 -14.47 4.53
C ASP A 199 -22.80 -15.04 3.65
N THR A 200 -23.02 -16.35 3.75
CA THR A 200 -24.00 -17.08 2.93
C THR A 200 -25.44 -16.63 3.23
N GLU A 201 -25.75 -16.32 4.50
CA GLU A 201 -27.08 -15.85 4.89
C GLU A 201 -27.34 -14.46 4.33
N VAL A 202 -26.32 -13.59 4.34
CA VAL A 202 -26.42 -12.25 3.73
C VAL A 202 -26.63 -12.35 2.21
N HIS A 203 -25.91 -13.24 1.54
CA HIS A 203 -26.16 -13.50 0.11
C HIS A 203 -27.57 -13.98 -0.18
N GLN A 204 -28.07 -14.88 0.66
CA GLN A 204 -29.43 -15.39 0.53
C GLN A 204 -30.47 -14.29 0.78
N PHE A 205 -30.27 -13.45 1.81
CA PHE A 205 -31.10 -12.29 2.08
C PHE A 205 -31.14 -11.31 0.90
N ILE A 206 -29.96 -10.92 0.37
CA ILE A 206 -29.86 -10.05 -0.80
C ILE A 206 -30.59 -10.65 -2.00
N ARG A 207 -30.39 -11.93 -2.28
CA ARG A 207 -31.07 -12.63 -3.37
C ARG A 207 -32.58 -12.64 -3.21
N CYS A 208 -33.08 -12.89 -2.00
CA CYS A 208 -34.51 -12.85 -1.71
C CYS A 208 -35.13 -11.46 -1.87
N LYS A 209 -34.39 -10.38 -1.53
CA LYS A 209 -34.93 -9.02 -1.55
C LYS A 209 -34.75 -8.32 -2.89
N LEU A 210 -33.59 -8.46 -3.51
CA LEU A 210 -33.26 -7.78 -4.79
C LEU A 210 -33.39 -8.70 -5.99
N GLY A 211 -33.40 -10.03 -5.81
CA GLY A 211 -33.54 -11.00 -6.91
C GLY A 211 -34.73 -10.70 -7.82
N PRO A 212 -35.94 -10.52 -7.30
CA PRO A 212 -37.11 -10.22 -8.13
C PRO A 212 -36.95 -8.96 -8.97
N LEU A 213 -36.27 -7.91 -8.44
CA LEU A 213 -36.00 -6.68 -9.16
C LEU A 213 -35.00 -6.89 -10.31
N VAL A 214 -33.91 -7.65 -10.04
CA VAL A 214 -32.91 -8.00 -11.05
C VAL A 214 -33.50 -8.86 -12.17
N GLU A 215 -34.38 -9.82 -11.81
CA GLU A 215 -35.08 -10.68 -12.78
C GLU A 215 -36.06 -9.87 -13.63
N TYR A 216 -36.77 -8.92 -13.04
CA TYR A 216 -37.66 -8.01 -13.75
C TYR A 216 -36.90 -7.13 -14.76
N ASP A 217 -35.80 -6.52 -14.33
CA ASP A 217 -34.94 -5.71 -15.21
C ASP A 217 -34.44 -6.51 -16.41
N ARG A 218 -34.02 -7.75 -16.20
CA ARG A 218 -33.58 -8.65 -17.31
C ARG A 218 -34.69 -9.01 -18.26
N ALA A 219 -35.90 -9.22 -17.74
CA ALA A 219 -37.04 -9.66 -18.55
C ALA A 219 -37.65 -8.52 -19.36
N HIS A 220 -37.56 -7.27 -18.90
CA HIS A 220 -38.24 -6.11 -19.49
C HIS A 220 -37.28 -5.03 -20.00
N ASP A 221 -35.95 -5.30 -19.96
CA ASP A 221 -34.93 -4.34 -20.36
C ASP A 221 -35.07 -2.97 -19.63
N THR A 222 -35.33 -3.04 -18.30
CA THR A 222 -35.49 -1.89 -17.43
C THR A 222 -34.24 -1.68 -16.54
N GLN A 223 -34.17 -0.54 -15.86
CA GLN A 223 -33.07 -0.14 -14.97
C GLN A 223 -33.57 0.20 -13.57
N LEU A 224 -34.46 -0.62 -13.04
CA LEU A 224 -35.05 -0.38 -11.70
C LEU A 224 -34.02 -0.49 -10.59
N LEU A 225 -33.05 -1.40 -10.71
CA LEU A 225 -31.99 -1.53 -9.73
C LEU A 225 -31.10 -0.27 -9.71
N GLU A 226 -30.73 0.26 -10.88
CA GLU A 226 -29.98 1.51 -11.00
C GLU A 226 -30.79 2.71 -10.46
N THR A 227 -32.09 2.75 -10.72
CA THR A 227 -32.99 3.75 -10.19
C THR A 227 -33.08 3.67 -8.66
N LEU A 228 -33.15 2.48 -8.09
CA LEU A 228 -33.13 2.27 -6.65
C LEU A 228 -31.81 2.73 -6.02
N GLU A 229 -30.68 2.43 -6.66
CA GLU A 229 -29.36 2.86 -6.21
C GLU A 229 -29.24 4.38 -6.23
N ALA A 230 -29.65 5.04 -7.32
CA ALA A 230 -29.67 6.49 -7.41
C ALA A 230 -30.59 7.12 -6.35
N LEU A 231 -31.74 6.52 -6.06
CA LEU A 231 -32.65 7.00 -5.04
C LEU A 231 -32.02 6.95 -3.62
N ILE A 232 -31.35 5.85 -3.29
CA ILE A 232 -30.65 5.69 -2.01
C ILE A 232 -29.51 6.70 -1.89
N GLN A 233 -28.67 6.86 -2.92
CA GLN A 233 -27.54 7.79 -2.95
C GLN A 233 -28.00 9.24 -2.79
N ASN A 234 -29.18 9.58 -3.30
CA ASN A 234 -29.78 10.91 -3.19
C ASN A 234 -30.76 11.05 -2.02
N HIS A 235 -30.52 10.32 -0.93
CA HIS A 235 -31.32 10.41 0.31
C HIS A 235 -32.83 10.26 0.11
N ASN A 236 -33.26 9.38 -0.79
CA ASN A 236 -34.64 9.14 -1.19
C ASN A 236 -35.32 10.34 -1.86
N SER A 237 -34.56 11.31 -2.36
CA SER A 237 -35.08 12.43 -3.15
C SER A 237 -35.31 11.99 -4.59
N ARG A 238 -36.57 11.83 -4.99
CA ARG A 238 -36.94 11.45 -6.38
C ARG A 238 -36.40 12.45 -7.39
N LYS A 239 -36.42 13.73 -7.07
CA LYS A 239 -35.94 14.80 -7.94
C LYS A 239 -34.44 14.68 -8.20
N LEU A 240 -33.65 14.56 -7.16
CA LEU A 240 -32.19 14.43 -7.29
C LEU A 240 -31.79 13.11 -7.94
N ALA A 241 -32.51 12.02 -7.66
CA ALA A 241 -32.28 10.75 -8.31
C ALA A 241 -32.59 10.83 -9.83
N ALA A 242 -33.69 11.47 -10.23
CA ALA A 242 -34.02 11.68 -11.63
C ALA A 242 -32.95 12.56 -12.33
N GLU A 243 -32.52 13.63 -11.71
CA GLU A 243 -31.44 14.50 -12.22
C GLU A 243 -30.12 13.71 -12.38
N SER A 244 -29.75 12.85 -11.41
CA SER A 244 -28.53 12.02 -11.48
C SER A 244 -28.58 10.97 -12.59
N LEU A 245 -29.77 10.51 -12.95
CA LEU A 245 -30.00 9.53 -14.03
C LEU A 245 -30.33 10.20 -15.38
N PHE A 246 -30.28 11.54 -15.46
CA PHE A 246 -30.65 12.31 -16.64
C PHE A 246 -32.11 12.04 -17.12
N LEU A 247 -32.98 11.71 -16.17
CA LEU A 247 -34.40 11.50 -16.40
C LEU A 247 -35.19 12.80 -16.10
N HIS A 248 -36.23 13.07 -16.88
CA HIS A 248 -37.10 14.24 -16.73
C HIS A 248 -38.37 13.94 -15.93
#